data_a9c1b6e8e78a4d1ad35cf4a5c9365213
#
_entry.id   a9c1b6e8e78a4d1ad35cf4a5c9365213
#
_cell.length_a   1.000
_cell.length_b   1.000
_cell.length_c   1.000
_cell.angle_alpha   90.00
_cell.angle_beta   90.00
_cell.angle_gamma   90.00
#
_symmetry.space_group_name_H-M   'P 1'
#
loop_
_entity.id
_entity.type
_entity.pdbx_description
1 polymer ?
#
loop_
_entity_poly.entity_id
_entity_poly.type
_entity_poly.pdbx_seq_one_letter_code
_entity_poly.pdbx_strand_id
1 'polypeptide(L)'
;MRVKILVLFATILFIVSLSACINKNKFDNQLNQVIKLEKDYLKNKMKVNNTEKIKRSSIVIAVYKNGDYINLTYDLNNSSNKIDCFYIKTKESKYIRYLNTDKEIEKVEKDLRHADYIENTYYK
;
A
#
# COMPACT_ATOMS: atom_id res chain seq x y z
N MET A 1 -46.90 7.66 -14.73
CA MET A 1 -46.49 6.71 -13.69
C MET A 1 -45.31 5.83 -14.08
N ARG A 2 -45.20 5.38 -15.33
CA ARG A 2 -44.04 4.54 -15.75
C ARG A 2 -42.67 5.25 -15.71
N VAL A 3 -42.60 6.56 -15.96
CA VAL A 3 -41.38 7.35 -15.95
C VAL A 3 -40.82 7.53 -14.53
N LYS A 4 -41.67 7.65 -13.50
CA LYS A 4 -41.23 7.80 -12.10
C LYS A 4 -40.61 6.52 -11.54
N ILE A 5 -41.09 5.36 -11.95
CA ILE A 5 -40.53 4.05 -11.56
C ILE A 5 -39.17 3.81 -12.23
N LEU A 6 -39.02 4.21 -13.50
CA LEU A 6 -37.75 4.12 -14.25
C LEU A 6 -36.66 5.01 -13.64
N VAL A 7 -36.99 6.22 -13.23
CA VAL A 7 -36.06 7.15 -12.57
C VAL A 7 -35.65 6.62 -11.20
N LEU A 8 -36.56 5.99 -10.46
CA LEU A 8 -36.23 5.38 -9.15
C LEU A 8 -35.28 4.19 -9.30
N PHE A 9 -35.48 3.33 -10.31
CA PHE A 9 -34.61 2.22 -10.62
C PHE A 9 -33.20 2.68 -11.05
N ALA A 10 -33.11 3.72 -11.84
CA ALA A 10 -31.83 4.30 -12.28
C ALA A 10 -31.03 4.89 -11.10
N THR A 11 -31.70 5.57 -10.17
CA THR A 11 -31.06 6.12 -8.96
C THR A 11 -30.57 5.03 -8.01
N ILE A 12 -31.32 3.94 -7.84
CA ILE A 12 -30.90 2.81 -6.99
C ILE A 12 -29.69 2.10 -7.60
N LEU A 13 -29.66 1.88 -8.91
CA LEU A 13 -28.52 1.30 -9.64
C LEU A 13 -27.27 2.20 -9.52
N PHE A 14 -27.41 3.50 -9.56
CA PHE A 14 -26.32 4.44 -9.43
C PHE A 14 -25.72 4.46 -8.01
N ILE A 15 -26.55 4.36 -6.98
CA ILE A 15 -26.09 4.28 -5.57
C ILE A 15 -25.35 2.97 -5.32
N VAL A 16 -25.81 1.85 -5.87
CA VAL A 16 -25.13 0.56 -5.74
C VAL A 16 -23.75 0.56 -6.43
N SER A 17 -23.63 1.19 -7.60
CA SER A 17 -22.34 1.29 -8.28
C SER A 17 -21.35 2.20 -7.56
N LEU A 18 -21.79 3.28 -6.91
CA LEU A 18 -20.95 4.15 -6.07
C LEU A 18 -20.47 3.43 -4.81
N SER A 19 -21.33 2.65 -4.13
CA SER A 19 -20.92 1.90 -2.96
C SER A 19 -19.94 0.76 -3.28
N ALA A 20 -20.03 0.14 -4.46
CA ALA A 20 -19.06 -0.86 -4.93
C ALA A 20 -17.67 -0.24 -5.21
N CYS A 21 -17.59 1.03 -5.63
CA CYS A 21 -16.32 1.76 -5.80
C CYS A 21 -15.71 2.21 -4.46
N ILE A 22 -16.52 2.48 -3.43
CA ILE A 22 -16.06 2.91 -2.10
C ILE A 22 -15.46 1.74 -1.30
N ASN A 23 -15.86 0.49 -1.60
CA ASN A 23 -15.34 -0.72 -0.94
C ASN A 23 -14.01 -1.24 -1.51
N LYS A 24 -13.36 -0.54 -2.43
CA LYS A 24 -11.98 -0.82 -2.79
C LYS A 24 -11.12 -0.44 -1.60
N ASN A 25 -10.40 -1.34 -1.07
CA ASN A 25 -9.39 -1.31 -0.04
C ASN A 25 -9.27 0.01 0.75
N LYS A 26 -9.59 -0.05 2.01
CA LYS A 26 -9.50 1.09 2.94
C LYS A 26 -8.10 1.73 3.03
N PHE A 27 -7.03 1.03 2.60
CA PHE A 27 -5.65 1.50 2.65
C PHE A 27 -5.10 2.04 1.33
N ASP A 28 -5.90 2.10 0.26
CA ASP A 28 -5.42 2.48 -1.08
C ASP A 28 -4.66 3.81 -1.12
N ASN A 29 -5.15 4.83 -0.44
CA ASN A 29 -4.50 6.14 -0.42
C ASN A 29 -3.12 6.07 0.26
N GLN A 30 -3.02 5.37 1.38
CA GLN A 30 -1.75 5.19 2.11
C GLN A 30 -0.77 4.35 1.30
N LEU A 31 -1.23 3.28 0.67
CA LEU A 31 -0.39 2.41 -0.16
C LEU A 31 0.16 3.15 -1.37
N ASN A 32 -0.66 3.92 -2.06
CA ASN A 32 -0.22 4.73 -3.20
C ASN A 32 0.79 5.80 -2.77
N GLN A 33 0.59 6.43 -1.63
CA GLN A 33 1.52 7.39 -1.05
C GLN A 33 2.88 6.74 -0.74
N VAL A 34 2.89 5.62 -0.06
CA VAL A 34 4.10 4.89 0.33
C VAL A 34 4.87 4.38 -0.89
N ILE A 35 4.18 3.83 -1.88
CA ILE A 35 4.81 3.38 -3.14
C ILE A 35 5.46 4.55 -3.88
N LYS A 36 4.80 5.70 -3.93
CA LYS A 36 5.37 6.91 -4.52
C LYS A 36 6.63 7.35 -3.77
N LEU A 37 6.60 7.37 -2.44
CA LEU A 37 7.77 7.70 -1.63
C LEU A 37 8.94 6.73 -1.87
N GLU A 38 8.66 5.45 -2.02
CA GLU A 38 9.68 4.44 -2.32
C GLU A 38 10.31 4.65 -3.70
N LYS A 39 9.51 4.93 -4.72
CA LYS A 39 10.01 5.27 -6.05
C LYS A 39 10.89 6.51 -6.02
N ASP A 40 10.48 7.55 -5.32
CA ASP A 40 11.24 8.79 -5.18
C ASP A 40 12.56 8.55 -4.43
N TYR A 41 12.55 7.72 -3.40
CA TYR A 41 13.75 7.30 -2.67
C TYR A 41 14.73 6.55 -3.57
N LEU A 42 14.27 5.58 -4.31
CA LEU A 42 15.10 4.79 -5.23
C LEU A 42 15.72 5.67 -6.31
N LYS A 43 14.95 6.56 -6.89
CA LYS A 43 15.41 7.49 -7.93
C LYS A 43 16.43 8.50 -7.40
N ASN A 44 16.13 9.14 -6.28
CA ASN A 44 16.89 10.29 -5.78
C ASN A 44 18.07 9.90 -4.88
N LYS A 45 17.93 8.85 -4.09
CA LYS A 45 18.96 8.40 -3.14
C LYS A 45 19.78 7.25 -3.67
N MET A 46 19.16 6.25 -4.26
CA MET A 46 19.86 5.07 -4.77
C MET A 46 20.22 5.18 -6.26
N LYS A 47 19.81 6.26 -6.94
CA LYS A 47 20.11 6.51 -8.37
C LYS A 47 19.63 5.39 -9.31
N VAL A 48 18.53 4.76 -8.98
CA VAL A 48 17.87 3.74 -9.81
C VAL A 48 17.18 4.43 -10.98
N ASN A 49 17.59 4.13 -12.20
CA ASN A 49 17.10 4.82 -13.39
C ASN A 49 15.71 4.39 -13.82
N ASN A 50 15.34 3.13 -13.57
CA ASN A 50 14.06 2.58 -14.05
C ASN A 50 13.17 2.15 -12.89
N THR A 51 12.57 3.14 -12.22
CA THR A 51 11.58 2.90 -11.14
C THR A 51 10.18 2.53 -11.67
N GLU A 52 9.95 2.61 -12.97
CA GLU A 52 8.71 2.23 -13.63
C GLU A 52 8.38 0.74 -13.44
N LYS A 53 9.38 -0.12 -13.27
CA LYS A 53 9.22 -1.55 -12.99
C LYS A 53 8.67 -1.82 -11.60
N ILE A 54 8.75 -0.85 -10.69
CA ILE A 54 8.23 -0.99 -9.33
C ILE A 54 6.76 -0.62 -9.34
N LYS A 55 5.94 -1.63 -9.54
CA LYS A 55 4.48 -1.50 -9.56
C LYS A 55 3.89 -2.11 -8.28
N ARG A 56 2.77 -1.57 -7.84
CA ARG A 56 2.03 -2.13 -6.70
C ARG A 56 1.81 -3.64 -6.83
N SER A 57 1.51 -4.13 -8.03
CA SER A 57 1.31 -5.56 -8.32
C SER A 57 2.56 -6.43 -8.14
N SER A 58 3.76 -5.84 -8.13
CA SER A 58 5.05 -6.54 -7.99
C SER A 58 5.65 -6.44 -6.58
N ILE A 59 4.98 -5.75 -5.66
CA ILE A 59 5.44 -5.51 -4.30
C ILE A 59 4.57 -6.32 -3.34
N VAL A 60 5.17 -7.09 -2.45
CA VAL A 60 4.47 -7.65 -1.30
C VAL A 60 4.29 -6.56 -0.26
N ILE A 61 3.05 -6.28 0.10
CA ILE A 61 2.70 -5.20 1.02
C ILE A 61 2.01 -5.79 2.24
N ALA A 62 2.49 -5.43 3.43
CA ALA A 62 1.82 -5.76 4.68
C ALA A 62 1.53 -4.47 5.46
N VAL A 63 0.29 -4.31 5.89
CA VAL A 63 -0.18 -3.15 6.65
C VAL A 63 -0.46 -3.57 8.08
N TYR A 64 0.08 -2.83 9.03
CA TYR A 64 -0.08 -3.07 10.46
C TYR A 64 -0.60 -1.82 11.17
N LYS A 65 -1.20 -2.02 12.34
CA LYS A 65 -1.67 -0.93 13.20
C LYS A 65 -2.52 0.10 12.44
N ASN A 66 -3.47 -0.40 11.66
CA ASN A 66 -4.41 0.42 10.90
C ASN A 66 -3.77 1.43 9.93
N GLY A 67 -2.64 1.06 9.34
CA GLY A 67 -1.90 1.89 8.39
C GLY A 67 -0.75 2.70 8.99
N ASP A 68 -0.49 2.59 10.30
CA ASP A 68 0.64 3.27 10.93
C ASP A 68 1.99 2.67 10.53
N TYR A 69 2.02 1.38 10.19
CA TYR A 69 3.21 0.65 9.72
C TYR A 69 2.89 -0.06 8.42
N ILE A 70 3.66 0.22 7.39
CA ILE A 70 3.53 -0.41 6.09
C ILE A 70 4.88 -1.01 5.70
N ASN A 71 4.90 -2.33 5.52
CA ASN A 71 6.08 -3.06 5.04
C ASN A 71 5.98 -3.27 3.54
N LEU A 72 7.06 -3.00 2.83
CA LEU A 72 7.23 -3.26 1.41
C LEU A 72 8.38 -4.25 1.21
N THR A 73 8.11 -5.33 0.49
CA THR A 73 9.12 -6.32 0.09
C THR A 73 9.04 -6.56 -1.40
N TYR A 74 10.15 -6.40 -2.11
CA TYR A 74 10.21 -6.58 -3.56
C TYR A 74 11.64 -6.84 -4.02
N ASP A 75 11.78 -7.35 -5.24
CA ASP A 75 13.06 -7.57 -5.89
C ASP A 75 13.41 -6.38 -6.78
N LEU A 76 14.63 -5.90 -6.64
CA LEU A 76 15.18 -4.88 -7.51
C LEU A 76 16.00 -5.58 -8.62
N ASN A 77 15.62 -5.38 -9.89
CA ASN A 77 16.33 -5.91 -11.07
C ASN A 77 16.44 -7.44 -11.20
N ASN A 78 15.42 -8.18 -10.81
CA ASN A 78 15.43 -9.67 -10.87
C ASN A 78 16.66 -10.31 -10.21
N SER A 79 17.32 -9.58 -9.33
CA SER A 79 18.45 -10.09 -8.57
C SER A 79 17.96 -10.80 -7.31
N SER A 80 18.81 -11.65 -6.73
CA SER A 80 18.55 -12.28 -5.44
C SER A 80 18.47 -11.29 -4.25
N ASN A 81 18.69 -10.00 -4.52
CA ASN A 81 18.66 -8.95 -3.53
C ASN A 81 17.24 -8.41 -3.36
N LYS A 82 16.59 -8.85 -2.30
CA LYS A 82 15.28 -8.33 -1.89
C LYS A 82 15.45 -7.03 -1.13
N ILE A 83 14.60 -6.06 -1.47
CA ILE A 83 14.41 -4.86 -0.66
C ILE A 83 13.30 -5.15 0.34
N ASP A 84 13.57 -4.95 1.60
CA ASP A 84 12.60 -5.05 2.69
C ASP A 84 12.70 -3.79 3.55
N CYS A 85 11.65 -2.98 3.48
CA CYS A 85 11.61 -1.71 4.18
C CYS A 85 10.26 -1.46 4.83
N PHE A 86 10.24 -0.60 5.84
CA PHE A 86 9.06 -0.14 6.55
C PHE A 86 8.86 1.35 6.35
N TYR A 87 7.61 1.73 6.21
CA TYR A 87 7.16 3.10 6.29
C TYR A 87 6.33 3.27 7.56
N ILE A 88 6.79 4.14 8.45
CA ILE A 88 6.15 4.40 9.74
C ILE A 88 5.53 5.79 9.69
N LYS A 89 4.24 5.85 9.99
CA LYS A 89 3.49 7.10 10.04
C LYS A 89 3.83 7.88 11.31
N THR A 90 4.22 9.13 11.13
CA THR A 90 4.49 10.06 12.24
C THR A 90 3.20 10.64 12.80
N LYS A 91 3.28 11.31 13.96
CA LYS A 91 2.16 12.07 14.54
C LYS A 91 1.60 13.14 13.60
N GLU A 92 2.42 13.65 12.68
CA GLU A 92 2.05 14.64 11.66
C GLU A 92 1.47 14.01 10.39
N SER A 93 1.15 12.72 10.44
CA SER A 93 0.59 11.94 9.31
C SER A 93 1.52 11.84 8.08
N LYS A 94 2.83 11.92 8.30
CA LYS A 94 3.86 11.69 7.29
C LYS A 94 4.48 10.32 7.47
N TYR A 95 4.90 9.69 6.37
CA TYR A 95 5.61 8.42 6.43
C TYR A 95 7.12 8.63 6.36
N ILE A 96 7.86 7.93 7.22
CA ILE A 96 9.32 7.87 7.24
C ILE A 96 9.76 6.45 6.92
N ARG A 97 10.76 6.32 6.03
CA ARG A 97 11.31 5.05 5.60
C ARG A 97 12.37 4.53 6.58
N TYR A 98 12.26 3.24 6.90
CA TYR A 98 13.24 2.49 7.68
C TYR A 98 13.59 1.19 6.97
N LEU A 99 14.82 0.73 7.12
CA LEU A 99 15.21 -0.63 6.72
C LEU A 99 14.74 -1.64 7.79
N ASN A 100 14.51 -2.86 7.36
CA ASN A 100 14.14 -3.94 8.29
C ASN A 100 15.19 -4.16 9.41
N THR A 101 16.45 -3.84 9.13
CA THR A 101 17.56 -3.95 10.07
C THR A 101 17.72 -2.75 11.02
N ASP A 102 16.91 -1.70 10.86
CA ASP A 102 16.97 -0.52 11.71
C ASP A 102 16.46 -0.84 13.13
N LYS A 103 17.12 -0.26 14.14
CA LYS A 103 16.78 -0.50 15.57
C LYS A 103 15.34 -0.11 15.92
N GLU A 104 14.81 0.89 15.24
CA GLU A 104 13.42 1.31 15.38
C GLU A 104 12.46 0.17 15.01
N ILE A 105 12.80 -0.58 13.96
CA ILE A 105 12.00 -1.73 13.51
C ILE A 105 12.13 -2.90 14.48
N GLU A 106 13.32 -3.19 14.97
CA GLU A 106 13.53 -4.26 15.96
C GLU A 106 12.67 -4.09 17.23
N LYS A 107 12.50 -2.84 17.66
CA LYS A 107 11.66 -2.52 18.82
C LYS A 107 10.18 -2.76 18.57
N VAL A 108 9.73 -2.51 17.36
CA VAL A 108 8.32 -2.55 16.98
C VAL A 108 7.92 -3.93 16.46
N GLU A 109 8.84 -4.67 15.86
CA GLU A 109 8.58 -5.96 15.20
C GLU A 109 7.90 -6.97 16.13
N LYS A 110 8.26 -6.97 17.42
CA LYS A 110 7.63 -7.82 18.44
C LYS A 110 6.14 -7.53 18.62
N ASP A 111 5.72 -6.30 18.35
CA ASP A 111 4.32 -5.84 18.45
C ASP A 111 3.55 -5.99 17.14
N LEU A 112 4.25 -6.23 16.01
CA LEU A 112 3.64 -6.40 14.69
C LEU A 112 3.31 -7.88 14.41
N ARG A 113 2.47 -8.50 15.26
CA ARG A 113 2.19 -9.94 15.16
C ARG A 113 1.28 -10.31 14.00
N HIS A 114 0.31 -9.48 13.68
CA HIS A 114 -0.69 -9.74 12.66
C HIS A 114 -0.88 -8.52 11.77
N ALA A 115 -0.71 -8.72 10.46
CA ALA A 115 -1.05 -7.69 9.50
C ALA A 115 -2.56 -7.50 9.42
N ASP A 116 -3.01 -6.25 9.35
CA ASP A 116 -4.41 -5.91 9.09
C ASP A 116 -4.79 -6.16 7.63
N TYR A 117 -3.79 -6.10 6.74
CA TYR A 117 -3.95 -6.31 5.32
C TYR A 117 -2.64 -6.78 4.68
N ILE A 118 -2.72 -7.72 3.75
CA ILE A 118 -1.59 -8.21 2.95
C ILE A 118 -1.98 -8.23 1.49
N GLU A 119 -1.11 -7.68 0.64
CA GLU A 119 -1.28 -7.67 -0.81
C GLU A 119 -0.10 -8.36 -1.49
N ASN A 120 -0.38 -9.12 -2.54
CA ASN A 120 0.61 -9.82 -3.36
C ASN A 120 1.51 -10.78 -2.55
N THR A 121 0.93 -11.75 -1.88
CA THR A 121 1.69 -12.80 -1.19
C THR A 121 2.59 -13.54 -2.18
N TYR A 122 3.79 -13.93 -1.72
CA TYR A 122 4.67 -14.76 -2.54
C TYR A 122 3.99 -16.10 -2.86
N TYR A 123 3.81 -16.37 -4.14
CA TYR A 123 3.55 -17.72 -4.59
C TYR A 123 4.88 -18.47 -4.56
N LYS A 124 4.91 -19.49 -3.75
CA LYS A 124 5.99 -20.46 -3.81
C LYS A 124 5.87 -21.30 -5.07
#